data_b0bf1d740193def3c4448ebc83304071
#
_entry.id   b0bf1d740193def3c4448ebc83304071
#
_cell.length_a   1.000
_cell.length_b   1.000
_cell.length_c   1.000
_cell.angle_alpha   90.00
_cell.angle_beta   90.00
_cell.angle_gamma   90.00
#
_symmetry.space_group_name_H-M   'P 1'
#
loop_
_entity.id
_entity.type
_entity.pdbx_description
1 polymer ?
#
loop_
_entity_poly.entity_id
_entity_poly.type
_entity_poly.pdbx_seq_one_letter_code
_entity_poly.pdbx_strand_id
1 'polypeptide(L)'
;FQLKDDEGNIINRADTVYVDWAHSNGYKIWALFSNDFNDIKATSRFLNNTDARDNAICQILIYASLYKLDGINIDFENIYKEDKDALTQFIRELTPLLKEQELVVSIDVTIPDGSDTWSLCYDRKALGEVVDYVMLMTYDQHWATSPVAGSVAQITWVEKNLLKVLEMVPREKLLLGLPFYTRLWLEEETESGNVKVTNPKVLSMDDARKMINENNAEVIWDEESGQFYTEFINDGKLYKIWIEDENSINLKSSLVHKYKLAGTCAWRRSDESPEVWKVLNRNLKIIKSYNEWQENNKDVIY
;
A
#
# COMPACT_ATOMS: atom_id res chain seq x y z
N PHE A 1 12.36 -6.08 8.25
CA PHE A 1 13.77 -5.77 8.00
C PHE A 1 13.91 -4.37 7.44
N GLN A 2 15.05 -3.72 7.69
CA GLN A 2 15.32 -2.40 7.12
C GLN A 2 16.81 -2.31 6.73
N LEU A 3 17.11 -1.76 5.56
CA LEU A 3 18.45 -1.42 5.17
C LEU A 3 19.01 -0.39 6.18
N LYS A 4 20.15 -0.70 6.79
CA LYS A 4 20.75 0.13 7.83
C LYS A 4 21.72 1.17 7.27
N ASP A 5 22.48 0.77 6.25
CA ASP A 5 23.56 1.56 5.68
C ASP A 5 23.86 1.17 4.22
N ASP A 6 24.76 1.85 3.58
CA ASP A 6 25.18 1.63 2.20
C ASP A 6 26.15 0.45 2.01
N GLU A 7 26.55 -0.22 3.11
CA GLU A 7 27.32 -1.47 3.08
C GLU A 7 26.41 -2.70 3.04
N GLY A 8 25.08 -2.53 3.03
CA GLY A 8 24.09 -3.60 2.96
C GLY A 8 23.82 -4.28 4.30
N ASN A 9 24.18 -3.67 5.43
CA ASN A 9 23.79 -4.18 6.73
C ASN A 9 22.28 -4.00 6.94
N ILE A 10 21.65 -4.96 7.65
CA ILE A 10 20.21 -4.99 7.88
C ILE A 10 19.89 -4.86 9.36
N ILE A 11 18.95 -3.96 9.66
CA ILE A 11 18.27 -3.95 10.96
C ILE A 11 17.23 -5.05 10.96
N ASN A 12 17.46 -6.07 11.78
CA ASN A 12 16.54 -7.18 11.95
C ASN A 12 15.53 -6.85 13.06
N ARG A 13 14.24 -6.89 12.70
CA ARG A 13 13.11 -6.69 13.63
C ARG A 13 12.16 -7.89 13.66
N ALA A 14 12.60 -9.05 13.16
CA ALA A 14 11.78 -10.25 13.17
C ALA A 14 11.58 -10.74 14.61
N ASP A 15 10.38 -11.23 14.89
CA ASP A 15 9.97 -11.78 16.18
C ASP A 15 9.50 -13.22 15.98
N THR A 16 10.25 -14.16 16.56
CA THR A 16 9.95 -15.60 16.48
C THR A 16 8.58 -15.92 17.09
N VAL A 17 8.21 -15.25 18.18
CA VAL A 17 6.91 -15.49 18.85
C VAL A 17 5.76 -15.09 17.94
N TYR A 18 5.91 -13.97 17.23
CA TYR A 18 4.91 -13.54 16.25
C TYR A 18 4.80 -14.50 15.06
N VAL A 19 5.93 -14.96 14.52
CA VAL A 19 5.95 -15.91 13.39
C VAL A 19 5.31 -17.23 13.78
N ASP A 20 5.68 -17.78 14.94
CA ASP A 20 5.11 -19.04 15.44
C ASP A 20 3.59 -18.92 15.70
N TRP A 21 3.16 -17.77 16.24
CA TRP A 21 1.73 -17.48 16.41
C TRP A 21 1.01 -17.46 15.05
N ALA A 22 1.56 -16.78 14.07
CA ALA A 22 0.97 -16.66 12.73
C ALA A 22 0.82 -18.04 12.08
N HIS A 23 1.88 -18.85 12.08
CA HIS A 23 1.85 -20.20 11.54
C HIS A 23 0.86 -21.09 12.26
N SER A 24 0.78 -21.01 13.59
CA SER A 24 -0.19 -21.76 14.40
C SER A 24 -1.65 -21.39 14.07
N ASN A 25 -1.88 -20.19 13.54
CA ASN A 25 -3.19 -19.73 13.09
C ASN A 25 -3.41 -19.87 11.56
N GLY A 26 -2.49 -20.55 10.86
CA GLY A 26 -2.61 -20.81 9.42
C GLY A 26 -2.27 -19.63 8.51
N TYR A 27 -1.59 -18.60 9.04
CA TYR A 27 -1.10 -17.46 8.27
C TYR A 27 0.31 -17.71 7.76
N LYS A 28 0.60 -17.14 6.59
CA LYS A 28 1.94 -17.06 6.03
C LYS A 28 2.57 -15.70 6.36
N ILE A 29 3.88 -15.68 6.54
CA ILE A 29 4.63 -14.45 6.84
C ILE A 29 5.56 -14.13 5.67
N TRP A 30 5.26 -13.01 5.01
CA TRP A 30 6.18 -12.38 4.06
C TRP A 30 6.79 -11.17 4.78
N ALA A 31 8.06 -11.28 5.14
CA ALA A 31 8.72 -10.22 5.88
C ALA A 31 9.04 -9.05 4.94
N LEU A 32 8.63 -7.84 5.34
CA LEU A 32 8.96 -6.62 4.63
C LEU A 32 10.45 -6.29 4.78
N PHE A 33 11.10 -5.94 3.67
CA PHE A 33 12.43 -5.37 3.63
C PHE A 33 12.40 -4.00 2.96
N SER A 34 12.60 -2.94 3.75
CA SER A 34 12.58 -1.55 3.30
C SER A 34 13.96 -0.93 3.28
N ASN A 35 14.13 0.15 2.47
CA ASN A 35 15.22 1.08 2.64
C ASN A 35 14.91 2.13 3.73
N ASP A 36 15.85 3.02 4.02
CA ASP A 36 15.54 4.29 4.68
C ASP A 36 15.19 5.33 3.61
N PHE A 37 13.90 5.54 3.37
CA PHE A 37 13.43 6.49 2.35
C PHE A 37 13.76 7.96 2.67
N ASN A 38 14.28 8.28 3.87
CA ASN A 38 14.81 9.60 4.19
C ASN A 38 16.28 9.76 3.77
N ASP A 39 17.02 8.66 3.57
CA ASP A 39 18.40 8.69 3.06
C ASP A 39 18.50 8.07 1.66
N ILE A 40 17.99 8.81 0.69
CA ILE A 40 18.02 8.42 -0.73
C ILE A 40 19.47 8.21 -1.24
N LYS A 41 20.45 8.93 -0.65
CA LYS A 41 21.87 8.80 -1.05
C LYS A 41 22.48 7.50 -0.58
N ALA A 42 22.17 7.06 0.65
CA ALA A 42 22.62 5.75 1.13
C ALA A 42 22.01 4.63 0.31
N THR A 43 20.70 4.71 0.01
CA THR A 43 20.02 3.75 -0.88
C THR A 43 20.67 3.70 -2.25
N SER A 44 20.99 4.84 -2.85
CA SER A 44 21.69 4.90 -4.16
C SER A 44 23.06 4.22 -4.11
N ARG A 45 23.89 4.52 -3.08
CA ARG A 45 25.19 3.85 -2.93
C ARG A 45 25.07 2.35 -2.73
N PHE A 46 24.11 1.89 -1.93
CA PHE A 46 23.80 0.48 -1.74
C PHE A 46 23.44 -0.21 -3.07
N LEU A 47 22.49 0.36 -3.81
CA LEU A 47 22.02 -0.23 -5.06
C LEU A 47 23.13 -0.34 -6.12
N ASN A 48 24.09 0.59 -6.13
CA ASN A 48 25.21 0.62 -7.08
C ASN A 48 26.47 -0.10 -6.59
N ASN A 49 26.42 -0.76 -5.42
CA ASN A 49 27.55 -1.52 -4.87
C ASN A 49 27.23 -3.02 -4.81
N THR A 50 27.89 -3.81 -5.64
CA THR A 50 27.66 -5.27 -5.71
C THR A 50 27.92 -5.96 -4.37
N ASP A 51 29.04 -5.63 -3.69
CA ASP A 51 29.38 -6.26 -2.41
C ASP A 51 28.33 -5.93 -1.33
N ALA A 52 27.78 -4.73 -1.35
CA ALA A 52 26.70 -4.34 -0.43
C ALA A 52 25.39 -5.09 -0.72
N ARG A 53 25.03 -5.24 -2.00
CA ARG A 53 23.85 -6.04 -2.38
C ARG A 53 24.02 -7.50 -1.97
N ASP A 54 25.18 -8.11 -2.24
CA ASP A 54 25.50 -9.48 -1.84
C ASP A 54 25.44 -9.65 -0.31
N ASN A 55 25.95 -8.69 0.45
CA ASN A 55 25.87 -8.69 1.91
C ASN A 55 24.41 -8.68 2.39
N ALA A 56 23.57 -7.81 1.84
CA ALA A 56 22.15 -7.75 2.19
C ALA A 56 21.42 -9.05 1.81
N ILE A 57 21.65 -9.59 0.62
CA ILE A 57 21.09 -10.85 0.15
C ILE A 57 21.44 -12.00 1.11
N CYS A 58 22.71 -12.14 1.49
CA CYS A 58 23.14 -13.17 2.44
C CYS A 58 22.40 -13.05 3.78
N GLN A 59 22.26 -11.84 4.32
CA GLN A 59 21.52 -11.63 5.58
C GLN A 59 20.03 -11.98 5.43
N ILE A 60 19.38 -11.58 4.33
CA ILE A 60 17.97 -11.91 4.06
C ILE A 60 17.77 -13.44 4.01
N LEU A 61 18.63 -14.17 3.30
CA LEU A 61 18.57 -15.63 3.21
C LEU A 61 18.72 -16.30 4.57
N ILE A 62 19.68 -15.82 5.39
CA ILE A 62 19.89 -16.31 6.75
C ILE A 62 18.64 -16.04 7.62
N TYR A 63 18.11 -14.83 7.59
CA TYR A 63 16.94 -14.47 8.39
C TYR A 63 15.67 -15.20 7.91
N ALA A 64 15.47 -15.37 6.62
CA ALA A 64 14.35 -16.13 6.10
C ALA A 64 14.34 -17.57 6.61
N SER A 65 15.50 -18.24 6.60
CA SER A 65 15.67 -19.58 7.14
C SER A 65 15.53 -19.61 8.65
N LEU A 66 16.18 -18.69 9.39
CA LEU A 66 16.19 -18.62 10.85
C LEU A 66 14.77 -18.45 11.42
N TYR A 67 13.97 -17.58 10.79
CA TYR A 67 12.60 -17.28 11.23
C TYR A 67 11.54 -18.11 10.51
N LYS A 68 11.93 -19.02 9.61
CA LYS A 68 11.01 -19.87 8.82
C LYS A 68 9.96 -19.04 8.09
N LEU A 69 10.40 -17.98 7.44
CA LEU A 69 9.52 -17.10 6.68
C LEU A 69 8.96 -17.81 5.44
N ASP A 70 7.79 -17.37 4.97
CA ASP A 70 7.15 -17.89 3.75
C ASP A 70 7.45 -17.02 2.54
N GLY A 71 7.97 -15.81 2.74
CA GLY A 71 8.32 -14.89 1.66
C GLY A 71 9.02 -13.63 2.14
N ILE A 72 9.43 -12.83 1.17
CA ILE A 72 10.02 -11.50 1.36
C ILE A 72 9.27 -10.52 0.49
N ASN A 73 8.86 -9.41 1.08
CA ASN A 73 8.28 -8.26 0.38
C ASN A 73 9.29 -7.11 0.36
N ILE A 74 9.63 -6.62 -0.81
CA ILE A 74 10.57 -5.52 -0.97
C ILE A 74 9.79 -4.22 -1.05
N ASP A 75 10.07 -3.30 -0.11
CA ASP A 75 9.42 -2.00 0.00
C ASP A 75 10.49 -0.89 -0.03
N PHE A 76 11.04 -0.66 -1.21
CA PHE A 76 12.06 0.36 -1.44
C PHE A 76 11.43 1.59 -2.09
N GLU A 77 11.39 2.70 -1.34
CA GLU A 77 10.72 3.93 -1.75
C GLU A 77 11.70 5.11 -1.81
N ASN A 78 11.28 6.19 -2.49
CA ASN A 78 12.08 7.41 -2.65
C ASN A 78 13.50 7.12 -3.15
N ILE A 79 13.59 6.59 -4.36
CA ILE A 79 14.84 6.17 -5.03
C ILE A 79 15.09 7.11 -6.21
N TYR A 80 16.34 7.47 -6.48
CA TYR A 80 16.65 8.23 -7.70
C TYR A 80 16.21 7.46 -8.95
N LYS A 81 15.61 8.15 -9.92
CA LYS A 81 15.21 7.53 -11.20
C LYS A 81 16.39 6.94 -11.98
N GLU A 82 17.58 7.48 -11.75
CA GLU A 82 18.83 7.00 -12.33
C GLU A 82 19.21 5.62 -11.80
N ASP A 83 18.74 5.24 -10.61
CA ASP A 83 19.00 3.95 -9.97
C ASP A 83 17.93 2.88 -10.31
N LYS A 84 17.01 3.17 -11.22
CA LYS A 84 15.95 2.26 -11.67
C LYS A 84 16.49 0.89 -12.10
N ASP A 85 17.56 0.90 -12.90
CA ASP A 85 18.17 -0.33 -13.40
C ASP A 85 18.93 -1.06 -12.29
N ALA A 86 19.55 -0.33 -11.36
CA ALA A 86 20.24 -0.89 -10.20
C ALA A 86 19.26 -1.56 -9.22
N LEU A 87 18.09 -0.95 -8.98
CA LEU A 87 17.01 -1.60 -8.22
C LEU A 87 16.54 -2.88 -8.90
N THR A 88 16.27 -2.81 -10.20
CA THR A 88 15.86 -3.99 -10.97
C THR A 88 16.93 -5.10 -10.91
N GLN A 89 18.21 -4.73 -10.98
CA GLN A 89 19.31 -5.67 -10.86
C GLN A 89 19.36 -6.32 -9.48
N PHE A 90 19.20 -5.56 -8.40
CA PHE A 90 19.13 -6.10 -7.04
C PHE A 90 18.00 -7.15 -6.91
N ILE A 91 16.81 -6.87 -7.46
CA ILE A 91 15.69 -7.81 -7.43
C ILE A 91 15.99 -9.08 -8.27
N ARG A 92 16.70 -8.95 -9.40
CA ARG A 92 17.15 -10.08 -10.22
C ARG A 92 18.19 -10.95 -9.52
N GLU A 93 19.04 -10.38 -8.70
CA GLU A 93 20.03 -11.10 -7.90
C GLU A 93 19.39 -11.83 -6.72
N LEU A 94 18.47 -11.17 -6.01
CA LEU A 94 17.82 -11.68 -4.82
C LEU A 94 16.80 -12.80 -5.12
N THR A 95 15.93 -12.58 -6.12
CA THR A 95 14.77 -13.44 -6.36
C THR A 95 15.12 -14.92 -6.59
N PRO A 96 16.07 -15.29 -7.47
CA PRO A 96 16.40 -16.70 -7.69
C PRO A 96 16.82 -17.43 -6.42
N LEU A 97 17.61 -16.78 -5.57
CA LEU A 97 18.11 -17.35 -4.33
C LEU A 97 17.00 -17.57 -3.29
N LEU A 98 16.05 -16.65 -3.21
CA LEU A 98 14.86 -16.83 -2.39
C LEU A 98 13.95 -17.95 -2.93
N LYS A 99 13.82 -18.07 -4.25
CA LYS A 99 13.06 -19.15 -4.91
C LYS A 99 13.68 -20.52 -4.66
N GLU A 100 14.99 -20.65 -4.54
CA GLU A 100 15.68 -21.91 -4.15
C GLU A 100 15.30 -22.35 -2.71
N GLN A 101 14.87 -21.39 -1.85
CA GLN A 101 14.32 -21.67 -0.52
C GLN A 101 12.79 -21.79 -0.52
N GLU A 102 12.15 -21.89 -1.69
CA GLU A 102 10.69 -21.96 -1.88
C GLU A 102 9.91 -20.74 -1.33
N LEU A 103 10.59 -19.59 -1.19
CA LEU A 103 10.00 -18.36 -0.68
C LEU A 103 9.26 -17.60 -1.77
N VAL A 104 8.16 -16.95 -1.39
CA VAL A 104 7.47 -15.97 -2.24
C VAL A 104 8.24 -14.66 -2.24
N VAL A 105 8.39 -14.04 -3.42
CA VAL A 105 9.03 -12.72 -3.57
C VAL A 105 8.02 -11.73 -4.13
N SER A 106 7.85 -10.63 -3.43
CA SER A 106 6.99 -9.52 -3.87
C SER A 106 7.71 -8.18 -3.75
N ILE A 107 7.26 -7.20 -4.51
CA ILE A 107 7.77 -5.83 -4.47
C ILE A 107 6.62 -4.83 -4.46
N ASP A 108 6.74 -3.82 -3.60
CA ASP A 108 5.85 -2.68 -3.58
C ASP A 108 6.28 -1.65 -4.62
N VAL A 109 5.31 -1.12 -5.37
CA VAL A 109 5.54 -0.05 -6.34
C VAL A 109 4.44 1.01 -6.20
N THR A 110 4.81 2.27 -6.37
CA THR A 110 3.85 3.36 -6.42
C THR A 110 3.12 3.41 -7.76
N ILE A 111 2.12 4.27 -7.86
CA ILE A 111 1.43 4.57 -9.12
C ILE A 111 2.36 5.25 -10.13
N PRO A 112 2.09 5.12 -11.46
CA PRO A 112 2.86 5.78 -12.50
C PRO A 112 2.41 7.24 -12.69
N ASP A 113 2.78 8.12 -11.75
CA ASP A 113 2.45 9.55 -11.75
C ASP A 113 3.51 10.44 -12.41
N GLY A 114 4.70 9.87 -12.70
CA GLY A 114 5.80 10.56 -13.35
C GLY A 114 6.74 11.30 -12.40
N SER A 115 6.58 11.18 -11.09
CA SER A 115 7.51 11.75 -10.13
C SER A 115 8.88 11.05 -10.19
N ASP A 116 9.95 11.83 -10.06
CA ASP A 116 11.32 11.34 -10.28
C ASP A 116 11.74 10.26 -9.31
N THR A 117 11.46 10.43 -8.00
CA THR A 117 11.96 9.52 -6.96
C THR A 117 10.90 8.56 -6.41
N TRP A 118 9.63 8.80 -6.68
CA TRP A 118 8.52 7.97 -6.20
C TRP A 118 7.89 7.10 -7.30
N SER A 119 8.13 7.39 -8.57
CA SER A 119 7.48 6.67 -9.68
C SER A 119 8.45 6.22 -10.75
N LEU A 120 9.30 7.11 -11.27
CA LEU A 120 10.20 6.81 -12.40
C LEU A 120 11.37 5.90 -12.00
N CYS A 121 11.57 5.69 -10.71
CA CYS A 121 12.57 4.75 -10.15
C CYS A 121 12.18 3.27 -10.32
N TYR A 122 10.94 2.95 -10.73
CA TYR A 122 10.50 1.56 -10.94
C TYR A 122 10.40 1.20 -12.42
N ASP A 123 11.15 0.21 -12.87
CA ASP A 123 10.84 -0.53 -14.11
C ASP A 123 9.81 -1.60 -13.79
N ARG A 124 8.52 -1.20 -13.74
CA ARG A 124 7.41 -2.09 -13.36
C ARG A 124 7.30 -3.33 -14.24
N LYS A 125 7.66 -3.21 -15.53
CA LYS A 125 7.65 -4.34 -16.45
C LYS A 125 8.72 -5.33 -16.09
N ALA A 126 9.98 -4.90 -15.99
CA ALA A 126 11.10 -5.76 -15.65
C ALA A 126 10.96 -6.37 -14.24
N LEU A 127 10.45 -5.61 -13.27
CA LEU A 127 10.16 -6.12 -11.92
C LEU A 127 9.07 -7.20 -11.96
N GLY A 128 7.96 -6.97 -12.68
CA GLY A 128 6.89 -7.94 -12.83
C GLY A 128 7.30 -9.24 -13.54
N GLU A 129 8.34 -9.21 -14.39
CA GLU A 129 8.90 -10.42 -14.99
C GLU A 129 9.63 -11.30 -13.96
N VAL A 130 10.24 -10.68 -12.94
CA VAL A 130 11.15 -11.34 -12.00
C VAL A 130 10.45 -11.88 -10.76
N VAL A 131 9.59 -11.07 -10.13
CA VAL A 131 8.94 -11.42 -8.84
C VAL A 131 7.70 -12.29 -9.01
N ASP A 132 7.22 -12.89 -7.93
CA ASP A 132 5.93 -13.60 -7.90
C ASP A 132 4.77 -12.61 -7.92
N TYR A 133 4.86 -11.50 -7.15
CA TYR A 133 3.82 -10.48 -7.08
C TYR A 133 4.37 -9.06 -7.07
N VAL A 134 3.66 -8.17 -7.73
CA VAL A 134 3.84 -6.72 -7.64
C VAL A 134 2.66 -6.15 -6.84
N MET A 135 2.94 -5.49 -5.75
CA MET A 135 1.96 -4.82 -4.90
C MET A 135 1.87 -3.36 -5.33
N LEU A 136 0.76 -2.98 -5.93
CA LEU A 136 0.54 -1.60 -6.37
C LEU A 136 -0.03 -0.78 -5.22
N MET A 137 0.72 0.18 -4.73
CA MET A 137 0.31 1.11 -3.67
C MET A 137 -0.69 2.13 -4.24
N THR A 138 -1.97 1.78 -4.31
CA THR A 138 -3.06 2.63 -4.77
C THR A 138 -3.68 3.42 -3.60
N TYR A 139 -2.84 4.10 -2.85
CA TYR A 139 -3.22 4.99 -1.74
C TYR A 139 -2.26 6.20 -1.68
N ASP A 140 -2.47 7.08 -0.72
CA ASP A 140 -1.81 8.39 -0.62
C ASP A 140 -1.99 9.27 -1.88
N GLN A 141 -3.19 9.21 -2.52
CA GLN A 141 -3.59 10.16 -3.55
C GLN A 141 -3.45 11.60 -3.03
N HIS A 142 -3.93 11.84 -1.81
CA HIS A 142 -3.65 13.03 -1.04
C HIS A 142 -2.83 12.60 0.19
N TRP A 143 -1.53 12.92 0.16
CA TRP A 143 -0.55 12.51 1.19
C TRP A 143 -0.47 13.53 2.33
N ALA A 144 0.32 13.23 3.37
CA ALA A 144 0.36 14.00 4.61
C ALA A 144 0.63 15.51 4.45
N THR A 145 1.36 15.91 3.41
CA THR A 145 1.70 17.31 3.11
C THR A 145 1.02 17.82 1.83
N SER A 146 -0.04 17.15 1.38
CA SER A 146 -0.80 17.59 0.23
C SER A 146 -1.32 19.02 0.43
N PRO A 147 -1.19 19.90 -0.57
CA PRO A 147 -1.70 21.27 -0.49
C PRO A 147 -3.23 21.34 -0.56
N VAL A 148 -3.88 20.25 -0.89
CA VAL A 148 -5.34 20.13 -1.03
C VAL A 148 -5.82 18.96 -0.19
N ALA A 149 -6.92 19.16 0.54
CA ALA A 149 -7.64 18.09 1.23
C ALA A 149 -8.30 17.15 0.23
N GLY A 150 -8.32 15.85 0.53
CA GLY A 150 -8.96 14.88 -0.34
C GLY A 150 -8.85 13.44 0.14
N SER A 151 -9.47 12.55 -0.61
CA SER A 151 -9.41 11.11 -0.38
C SER A 151 -7.98 10.56 -0.45
N VAL A 152 -7.65 9.58 0.37
CA VAL A 152 -6.40 8.82 0.25
C VAL A 152 -6.40 7.88 -0.96
N ALA A 153 -7.58 7.45 -1.43
CA ALA A 153 -7.72 6.49 -2.52
C ALA A 153 -9.12 6.54 -3.15
N GLN A 154 -9.42 7.60 -3.88
CA GLN A 154 -10.64 7.73 -4.65
C GLN A 154 -10.74 6.62 -5.70
N ILE A 155 -11.91 5.97 -5.84
CA ILE A 155 -12.08 4.80 -6.71
C ILE A 155 -11.69 5.08 -8.17
N THR A 156 -12.07 6.23 -8.70
CA THR A 156 -11.77 6.62 -10.08
C THR A 156 -10.26 6.81 -10.30
N TRP A 157 -9.55 7.33 -9.31
CA TRP A 157 -8.10 7.48 -9.34
C TRP A 157 -7.40 6.13 -9.19
N VAL A 158 -7.87 5.25 -8.29
CA VAL A 158 -7.37 3.88 -8.11
C VAL A 158 -7.46 3.12 -9.42
N GLU A 159 -8.65 3.09 -10.04
CA GLU A 159 -8.89 2.36 -11.28
C GLU A 159 -8.05 2.92 -12.44
N LYS A 160 -7.98 4.24 -12.58
CA LYS A 160 -7.16 4.89 -13.61
C LYS A 160 -5.68 4.50 -13.54
N ASN A 161 -5.12 4.44 -12.34
CA ASN A 161 -3.70 4.10 -12.16
C ASN A 161 -3.46 2.59 -12.26
N LEU A 162 -4.40 1.77 -11.80
CA LEU A 162 -4.39 0.33 -12.02
C LEU A 162 -4.31 0.00 -13.52
N LEU A 163 -5.14 0.63 -14.35
CA LEU A 163 -5.13 0.41 -15.80
C LEU A 163 -3.78 0.71 -16.45
N LYS A 164 -3.11 1.79 -16.03
CA LYS A 164 -1.76 2.09 -16.53
C LYS A 164 -0.74 1.00 -16.17
N VAL A 165 -0.83 0.43 -14.95
CA VAL A 165 0.11 -0.61 -14.50
C VAL A 165 -0.17 -1.93 -15.20
N LEU A 166 -1.42 -2.24 -15.53
CA LEU A 166 -1.80 -3.43 -16.28
C LEU A 166 -1.23 -3.48 -17.72
N GLU A 167 -0.76 -2.34 -18.25
CA GLU A 167 0.00 -2.31 -19.51
C GLU A 167 1.45 -2.83 -19.36
N MET A 168 1.96 -2.90 -18.12
CA MET A 168 3.35 -3.22 -17.81
C MET A 168 3.50 -4.52 -17.02
N VAL A 169 2.56 -4.82 -16.12
CA VAL A 169 2.63 -5.95 -15.19
C VAL A 169 1.52 -6.96 -15.53
N PRO A 170 1.83 -8.26 -15.64
CA PRO A 170 0.81 -9.30 -15.80
C PRO A 170 -0.23 -9.24 -14.66
N ARG A 171 -1.51 -9.25 -15.02
CA ARG A 171 -2.62 -9.13 -14.06
C ARG A 171 -2.62 -10.20 -12.97
N GLU A 172 -2.18 -11.41 -13.32
CA GLU A 172 -2.08 -12.56 -12.42
C GLU A 172 -0.93 -12.45 -11.39
N LYS A 173 -0.10 -11.42 -11.52
CA LYS A 173 0.94 -11.07 -10.56
C LYS A 173 0.66 -9.77 -9.79
N LEU A 174 -0.40 -9.03 -10.16
CA LEU A 174 -0.68 -7.72 -9.60
C LEU A 174 -1.63 -7.83 -8.40
N LEU A 175 -1.21 -7.29 -7.26
CA LEU A 175 -2.01 -7.11 -6.05
C LEU A 175 -2.41 -5.65 -5.92
N LEU A 176 -3.72 -5.40 -5.72
CA LEU A 176 -4.25 -4.05 -5.54
C LEU A 176 -4.09 -3.59 -4.09
N GLY A 177 -3.38 -2.49 -3.87
CA GLY A 177 -3.21 -1.87 -2.56
C GLY A 177 -4.48 -1.20 -2.07
N LEU A 178 -4.90 -1.53 -0.85
CA LEU A 178 -6.06 -0.97 -0.19
C LEU A 178 -5.61 -0.19 1.05
N PRO A 179 -6.04 1.08 1.24
CA PRO A 179 -5.81 1.77 2.49
C PRO A 179 -6.80 1.30 3.55
N PHE A 180 -6.32 1.02 4.76
CA PHE A 180 -7.17 0.78 5.92
C PHE A 180 -7.24 2.01 6.84
N TYR A 181 -6.72 3.12 6.37
CA TYR A 181 -6.67 4.40 7.07
C TYR A 181 -7.28 5.51 6.23
N THR A 182 -7.60 6.60 6.88
CA THR A 182 -7.97 7.85 6.24
C THR A 182 -7.22 9.03 6.85
N ARG A 183 -7.47 10.24 6.36
CA ARG A 183 -6.85 11.46 6.85
C ARG A 183 -7.89 12.43 7.36
N LEU A 184 -7.64 12.98 8.56
CA LEU A 184 -8.34 14.13 9.05
C LEU A 184 -7.68 15.39 8.48
N TRP A 185 -8.39 16.11 7.65
CA TRP A 185 -7.91 17.37 7.08
C TRP A 185 -8.42 18.54 7.89
N LEU A 186 -7.55 19.53 8.10
CA LEU A 186 -7.91 20.82 8.67
C LEU A 186 -7.73 21.88 7.59
N GLU A 187 -8.78 22.64 7.32
CA GLU A 187 -8.76 23.82 6.46
C GLU A 187 -8.89 25.09 7.31
N GLU A 188 -7.92 25.96 7.19
CA GLU A 188 -7.88 27.25 7.89
C GLU A 188 -7.76 28.39 6.88
N GLU A 189 -8.64 29.39 6.98
CA GLU A 189 -8.50 30.59 6.18
C GLU A 189 -7.36 31.45 6.74
N THR A 190 -6.45 31.85 5.86
CA THR A 190 -5.33 32.72 6.21
C THR A 190 -5.75 34.18 6.18
N GLU A 191 -5.00 35.07 6.82
CA GLU A 191 -5.22 36.52 6.78
C GLU A 191 -5.29 37.10 5.36
N SER A 192 -4.70 36.43 4.38
CA SER A 192 -4.74 36.82 2.96
C SER A 192 -5.97 36.27 2.22
N GLY A 193 -6.88 35.54 2.89
CA GLY A 193 -8.07 34.93 2.29
C GLY A 193 -7.79 33.62 1.53
N ASN A 194 -6.57 33.08 1.62
CA ASN A 194 -6.25 31.76 1.06
C ASN A 194 -6.58 30.65 2.08
N VAL A 195 -6.93 29.47 1.59
CA VAL A 195 -7.11 28.29 2.44
C VAL A 195 -5.77 27.58 2.63
N LYS A 196 -5.37 27.38 3.89
CA LYS A 196 -4.26 26.53 4.28
C LYS A 196 -4.80 25.17 4.67
N VAL A 197 -4.28 24.13 4.04
CA VAL A 197 -4.65 22.73 4.33
C VAL A 197 -3.55 22.05 5.12
N THR A 198 -3.93 21.33 6.16
CA THR A 198 -3.03 20.47 6.93
C THR A 198 -3.68 19.12 7.18
N ASN A 199 -2.85 18.10 7.37
CA ASN A 199 -3.28 16.77 7.81
C ASN A 199 -2.87 16.57 9.28
N PRO A 200 -3.72 17.00 10.26
CA PRO A 200 -3.37 16.93 11.67
C PRO A 200 -3.26 15.50 12.20
N LYS A 201 -3.91 14.55 11.55
CA LYS A 201 -3.96 13.17 12.04
C LYS A 201 -4.30 12.17 10.92
N VAL A 202 -3.59 11.04 10.91
CA VAL A 202 -4.04 9.80 10.26
C VAL A 202 -5.04 9.13 11.21
N LEU A 203 -6.15 8.64 10.69
CA LEU A 203 -7.19 7.96 11.44
C LEU A 203 -7.31 6.51 10.99
N SER A 204 -7.41 5.59 11.95
CA SER A 204 -7.95 4.26 11.70
C SER A 204 -9.45 4.36 11.34
N MET A 205 -10.04 3.30 10.80
CA MET A 205 -11.49 3.27 10.51
C MET A 205 -12.33 3.51 11.77
N ASP A 206 -11.93 2.94 12.90
CA ASP A 206 -12.64 3.12 14.17
C ASP A 206 -12.44 4.53 14.75
N ASP A 207 -11.24 5.12 14.63
CA ASP A 207 -11.00 6.50 15.04
C ASP A 207 -11.81 7.50 14.20
N ALA A 208 -11.93 7.27 12.89
CA ALA A 208 -12.75 8.09 12.01
C ALA A 208 -14.23 8.04 12.44
N ARG A 209 -14.77 6.81 12.64
CA ARG A 209 -16.15 6.60 13.12
C ARG A 209 -16.40 7.27 14.47
N LYS A 210 -15.45 7.14 15.40
CA LYS A 210 -15.53 7.80 16.70
C LYS A 210 -15.57 9.32 16.57
N MET A 211 -14.70 9.90 15.74
CA MET A 211 -14.64 11.35 15.53
C MET A 211 -15.94 11.91 14.92
N ILE A 212 -16.52 11.20 13.96
CA ILE A 212 -17.81 11.54 13.35
C ILE A 212 -18.92 11.59 14.41
N ASN A 213 -19.00 10.57 15.26
CA ASN A 213 -19.99 10.48 16.32
C ASN A 213 -19.82 11.58 17.37
N GLU A 214 -18.58 11.84 17.81
CA GLU A 214 -18.29 12.88 18.81
C GLU A 214 -18.64 14.30 18.34
N ASN A 215 -18.57 14.54 17.02
CA ASN A 215 -18.92 15.85 16.44
C ASN A 215 -20.35 15.89 15.87
N ASN A 216 -21.14 14.80 15.97
CA ASN A 216 -22.47 14.65 15.36
C ASN A 216 -22.43 15.05 13.86
N ALA A 217 -21.37 14.72 13.17
CA ALA A 217 -21.13 15.13 11.80
C ALA A 217 -22.05 14.38 10.83
N GLU A 218 -22.63 15.07 9.87
CA GLU A 218 -23.42 14.46 8.80
C GLU A 218 -22.48 13.72 7.85
N VAL A 219 -22.89 12.52 7.42
CA VAL A 219 -22.13 11.68 6.50
C VAL A 219 -22.93 11.52 5.23
N ILE A 220 -22.32 11.83 4.08
CA ILE A 220 -22.93 11.70 2.76
C ILE A 220 -22.08 10.79 1.88
N TRP A 221 -22.73 10.06 0.96
CA TRP A 221 -22.00 9.28 -0.04
C TRP A 221 -21.51 10.21 -1.15
N ASP A 222 -20.21 10.15 -1.43
CA ASP A 222 -19.56 10.84 -2.55
C ASP A 222 -19.30 9.83 -3.68
N GLU A 223 -20.12 9.91 -4.73
CA GLU A 223 -20.05 9.00 -5.88
C GLU A 223 -18.72 9.07 -6.62
N GLU A 224 -18.08 10.24 -6.68
CA GLU A 224 -16.82 10.42 -7.38
C GLU A 224 -15.67 9.71 -6.68
N SER A 225 -15.59 9.83 -5.37
CA SER A 225 -14.57 9.13 -4.58
C SER A 225 -14.91 7.66 -4.32
N GLY A 226 -16.21 7.29 -4.40
CA GLY A 226 -16.69 5.98 -4.00
C GLY A 226 -16.52 5.75 -2.50
N GLN A 227 -16.76 6.80 -1.72
CA GLN A 227 -16.56 6.84 -0.28
C GLN A 227 -17.66 7.66 0.40
N PHE A 228 -17.87 7.42 1.68
CA PHE A 228 -18.55 8.40 2.51
C PHE A 228 -17.64 9.58 2.78
N TYR A 229 -18.23 10.75 2.78
CA TYR A 229 -17.60 12.04 3.09
C TYR A 229 -18.30 12.73 4.23
N THR A 230 -17.53 13.42 5.05
CA THR A 230 -18.06 14.30 6.10
C THR A 230 -17.19 15.53 6.26
N GLU A 231 -17.84 16.63 6.68
CA GLU A 231 -17.16 17.81 7.20
C GLU A 231 -17.85 18.32 8.44
N PHE A 232 -17.10 18.93 9.33
CA PHE A 232 -17.62 19.51 10.56
C PHE A 232 -16.73 20.64 11.08
N ILE A 233 -17.34 21.52 11.90
CA ILE A 233 -16.60 22.59 12.57
C ILE A 233 -16.40 22.20 14.03
N ASN A 234 -15.14 22.25 14.48
CA ASN A 234 -14.78 22.05 15.87
C ASN A 234 -13.78 23.17 16.28
N ASP A 235 -14.05 23.85 17.39
CA ASP A 235 -13.28 25.02 17.87
C ASP A 235 -13.05 26.10 16.78
N GLY A 236 -14.07 26.33 15.95
CA GLY A 236 -14.04 27.32 14.87
C GLY A 236 -13.20 26.92 13.65
N LYS A 237 -12.76 25.68 13.56
CA LYS A 237 -11.94 25.14 12.48
C LYS A 237 -12.72 24.12 11.67
N LEU A 238 -12.56 24.15 10.34
CA LEU A 238 -13.20 23.22 9.42
C LEU A 238 -12.36 21.95 9.25
N TYR A 239 -12.98 20.82 9.57
CA TYR A 239 -12.41 19.50 9.39
C TYR A 239 -13.13 18.73 8.29
N LYS A 240 -12.38 17.95 7.51
CA LYS A 240 -12.90 17.11 6.42
C LYS A 240 -12.32 15.71 6.49
N ILE A 241 -13.15 14.71 6.16
CA ILE A 241 -12.76 13.30 6.10
C ILE A 241 -13.43 12.64 4.89
N TRP A 242 -12.66 12.03 4.01
CA TRP A 242 -13.10 10.99 3.08
C TRP A 242 -12.89 9.65 3.75
N ILE A 243 -13.97 8.94 4.04
CA ILE A 243 -13.97 7.81 4.97
C ILE A 243 -13.58 6.53 4.24
N GLU A 244 -12.51 5.86 4.71
CA GLU A 244 -12.29 4.46 4.35
C GLU A 244 -13.05 3.57 5.33
N ASP A 245 -13.89 2.70 4.79
CA ASP A 245 -14.72 1.77 5.53
C ASP A 245 -14.99 0.49 4.73
N GLU A 246 -15.85 -0.37 5.24
CA GLU A 246 -16.27 -1.60 4.55
C GLU A 246 -16.93 -1.36 3.19
N ASN A 247 -17.57 -0.20 2.97
CA ASN A 247 -18.24 0.12 1.70
C ASN A 247 -17.22 0.52 0.64
N SER A 248 -16.29 1.40 0.96
CA SER A 248 -15.20 1.80 0.07
C SER A 248 -14.28 0.62 -0.28
N ILE A 249 -14.00 -0.25 0.70
CA ILE A 249 -13.23 -1.48 0.49
C ILE A 249 -14.01 -2.49 -0.36
N ASN A 250 -15.33 -2.60 -0.18
CA ASN A 250 -16.17 -3.43 -1.04
C ASN A 250 -16.05 -3.01 -2.51
N LEU A 251 -16.14 -1.71 -2.78
CA LEU A 251 -16.03 -1.18 -4.12
C LEU A 251 -14.63 -1.38 -4.71
N LYS A 252 -13.58 -1.03 -3.97
CA LYS A 252 -12.19 -1.18 -4.43
C LYS A 252 -11.81 -2.64 -4.67
N SER A 253 -12.18 -3.56 -3.77
CA SER A 253 -11.85 -4.98 -3.92
C SER A 253 -12.59 -5.65 -5.08
N SER A 254 -13.69 -5.09 -5.58
CA SER A 254 -14.38 -5.58 -6.79
C SER A 254 -13.51 -5.52 -8.05
N LEU A 255 -12.55 -4.58 -8.08
CA LEU A 255 -11.60 -4.43 -9.19
C LEU A 255 -10.74 -5.67 -9.40
N VAL A 256 -10.54 -6.50 -8.37
CA VAL A 256 -9.84 -7.78 -8.49
C VAL A 256 -10.54 -8.68 -9.51
N HIS A 257 -11.86 -8.82 -9.43
CA HIS A 257 -12.61 -9.59 -10.40
C HIS A 257 -12.76 -8.89 -11.74
N LYS A 258 -12.97 -7.56 -11.73
CA LYS A 258 -13.15 -6.76 -12.95
C LYS A 258 -11.94 -6.89 -13.87
N TYR A 259 -10.75 -6.88 -13.29
CA TYR A 259 -9.49 -6.91 -14.03
C TYR A 259 -8.72 -8.23 -13.93
N LYS A 260 -9.27 -9.23 -13.19
CA LYS A 260 -8.67 -10.56 -12.99
C LYS A 260 -7.27 -10.47 -12.35
N LEU A 261 -7.16 -9.68 -11.30
CA LEU A 261 -5.92 -9.49 -10.55
C LEU A 261 -5.62 -10.71 -9.68
N ALA A 262 -4.38 -10.82 -9.19
CA ALA A 262 -3.96 -11.86 -8.25
C ALA A 262 -4.69 -11.76 -6.90
N GLY A 263 -5.02 -10.53 -6.47
CA GLY A 263 -5.69 -10.27 -5.20
C GLY A 263 -5.52 -8.84 -4.73
N THR A 264 -5.52 -8.65 -3.43
CA THR A 264 -5.28 -7.36 -2.78
C THR A 264 -4.12 -7.44 -1.79
N CYS A 265 -3.49 -6.32 -1.51
CA CYS A 265 -2.67 -6.06 -0.33
C CYS A 265 -3.24 -4.85 0.41
N ALA A 266 -2.81 -4.58 1.63
CA ALA A 266 -3.39 -3.48 2.40
C ALA A 266 -2.35 -2.82 3.32
N TRP A 267 -2.49 -1.51 3.49
CA TRP A 267 -1.78 -0.72 4.47
C TRP A 267 -2.77 -0.01 5.39
N ARG A 268 -2.81 -0.24 6.70
CA ARG A 268 -2.06 -1.32 7.35
C ARG A 268 -2.96 -2.06 8.34
N ARG A 269 -2.57 -3.26 8.68
CA ARG A 269 -3.23 -4.04 9.74
C ARG A 269 -3.28 -3.24 11.05
N SER A 270 -4.39 -3.37 11.76
CA SER A 270 -4.78 -2.67 12.98
C SER A 270 -5.41 -1.28 12.76
N ASP A 271 -5.49 -0.80 11.54
CA ASP A 271 -6.23 0.42 11.20
C ASP A 271 -7.64 0.10 10.64
N GLU A 272 -7.89 -1.16 10.26
CA GLU A 272 -9.18 -1.64 9.72
C GLU A 272 -10.22 -1.95 10.80
N SER A 273 -11.48 -1.80 10.43
CA SER A 273 -12.61 -2.35 11.20
C SER A 273 -12.77 -3.85 10.95
N PRO A 274 -13.32 -4.65 11.90
CA PRO A 274 -13.56 -6.08 11.71
C PRO A 274 -14.46 -6.42 10.53
N GLU A 275 -15.34 -5.52 10.12
CA GLU A 275 -16.29 -5.65 9.00
C GLU A 275 -15.56 -5.78 7.66
N VAL A 276 -14.42 -5.14 7.51
CA VAL A 276 -13.58 -5.19 6.30
C VAL A 276 -13.19 -6.63 5.96
N TRP A 277 -12.86 -7.46 6.96
CA TRP A 277 -12.50 -8.84 6.73
C TRP A 277 -13.66 -9.69 6.20
N LYS A 278 -14.90 -9.38 6.61
CA LYS A 278 -16.11 -10.04 6.09
C LYS A 278 -16.31 -9.69 4.61
N VAL A 279 -16.11 -8.41 4.27
CA VAL A 279 -16.19 -7.92 2.89
C VAL A 279 -15.12 -8.55 2.01
N LEU A 280 -13.86 -8.52 2.43
CA LEU A 280 -12.76 -9.11 1.68
C LEU A 280 -12.93 -10.62 1.50
N ASN A 281 -13.35 -11.33 2.56
CA ASN A 281 -13.63 -12.77 2.44
C ASN A 281 -14.76 -13.06 1.45
N ARG A 282 -15.86 -12.29 1.49
CA ARG A 282 -16.96 -12.40 0.53
C ARG A 282 -16.46 -12.15 -0.90
N ASN A 283 -15.81 -11.00 -1.12
CA ASN A 283 -15.43 -10.58 -2.45
C ASN A 283 -14.32 -11.44 -3.07
N LEU A 284 -13.33 -11.90 -2.28
CA LEU A 284 -12.16 -12.57 -2.82
C LEU A 284 -12.26 -14.11 -2.78
N LYS A 285 -13.08 -14.67 -1.87
CA LYS A 285 -13.19 -16.14 -1.72
C LYS A 285 -14.53 -16.70 -2.16
N ILE A 286 -15.63 -15.98 -1.93
CA ILE A 286 -17.00 -16.46 -2.20
C ILE A 286 -17.43 -16.06 -3.60
N ILE A 287 -17.45 -14.76 -3.90
CA ILE A 287 -17.78 -14.22 -5.22
C ILE A 287 -16.72 -14.65 -6.23
N LYS A 288 -17.16 -15.08 -7.44
CA LYS A 288 -16.26 -15.65 -8.46
C LYS A 288 -16.12 -14.78 -9.71
N SER A 289 -16.93 -13.74 -9.85
CA SER A 289 -16.89 -12.85 -11.02
C SER A 289 -17.36 -11.44 -10.69
N TYR A 290 -16.99 -10.49 -11.53
CA TYR A 290 -17.46 -9.11 -11.40
C TYR A 290 -18.99 -9.01 -11.59
N ASN A 291 -19.57 -9.76 -12.52
CA ASN A 291 -21.02 -9.78 -12.71
C ASN A 291 -21.76 -10.27 -11.46
N GLU A 292 -21.25 -11.32 -10.81
CA GLU A 292 -21.80 -11.80 -9.55
C GLU A 292 -21.69 -10.75 -8.44
N TRP A 293 -20.56 -10.02 -8.38
CA TRP A 293 -20.39 -8.90 -7.45
C TRP A 293 -21.44 -7.80 -7.71
N GLN A 294 -21.64 -7.41 -8.98
CA GLN A 294 -22.65 -6.41 -9.36
C GLN A 294 -24.06 -6.82 -8.92
N GLU A 295 -24.47 -8.08 -9.18
CA GLU A 295 -25.77 -8.59 -8.75
C GLU A 295 -25.95 -8.57 -7.24
N ASN A 296 -24.90 -8.92 -6.47
CA ASN A 296 -24.94 -8.90 -5.01
C ASN A 296 -24.95 -7.47 -4.41
N ASN A 297 -24.60 -6.45 -5.19
CA ASN A 297 -24.51 -5.06 -4.74
C ASN A 297 -25.44 -4.11 -5.50
N LYS A 298 -26.37 -4.61 -6.32
CA LYS A 298 -27.27 -3.78 -7.15
C LYS A 298 -28.19 -2.85 -6.35
N ASP A 299 -28.51 -3.22 -5.11
CA ASP A 299 -29.35 -2.45 -4.20
C ASP A 299 -28.52 -1.58 -3.21
N VAL A 300 -27.20 -1.68 -3.30
CA VAL A 300 -26.29 -0.81 -2.52
C VAL A 300 -26.07 0.45 -3.33
N ILE A 301 -26.39 1.60 -2.72
CA ILE A 301 -26.15 2.90 -3.34
C ILE A 301 -24.64 3.14 -3.35
N TYR A 302 -24.05 3.02 -4.51
CA TYR A 302 -22.70 3.50 -4.81
C TYR A 302 -22.78 4.64 -5.82
#